data_2b26763cdd27f62f93d78ef08000d07e
#
_entry.id   2b26763cdd27f62f93d78ef08000d07e
#
_cell.length_a   1.000
_cell.length_b   1.000
_cell.length_c   1.000
_cell.angle_alpha   90.00
_cell.angle_beta   90.00
_cell.angle_gamma   90.00
#
_symmetry.space_group_name_H-M   'P 1'
#
loop_
_entity.id
_entity.type
_entity.pdbx_description
1 polymer ?
#
loop_
_entity_poly.entity_id
_entity_poly.type
_entity_poly.pdbx_seq_one_letter_code
_entity_poly.pdbx_strand_id
1 'polypeptide(L)'
;MKIQYASDLHLEFHENSRWLKENPLIAVGDVLLLAGDIGYLGDDNYCSHPFWDWCAESFRQTIVILGNHELYKSFDINDLHEGWELNIRPNVKVCYNCVIQLTPSIDLIASTLWAKIYPYDEYQTERGVTDFHRIC
;
A
#
# COMPACT_ATOMS: atom_id res chain seq x y z
N MET A 1 19.43 8.03 9.10
CA MET A 1 18.25 7.22 8.77
C MET A 1 18.34 6.85 7.28
N LYS A 2 18.16 5.58 6.97
CA LYS A 2 18.07 5.08 5.58
C LYS A 2 16.62 4.69 5.30
N ILE A 3 16.09 5.12 4.17
CA ILE A 3 14.77 4.75 3.70
C ILE A 3 14.94 3.73 2.57
N GLN A 4 14.28 2.59 2.71
CA GLN A 4 14.12 1.59 1.65
C GLN A 4 12.71 1.69 1.12
N TYR A 5 12.50 1.44 -0.16
CA TYR A 5 11.17 1.43 -0.75
C TYR A 5 10.98 0.25 -1.71
N ALA A 6 9.74 -0.16 -1.88
CA ALA A 6 9.27 -1.13 -2.86
C ALA A 6 7.82 -0.84 -3.22
N SER A 7 7.34 -1.37 -4.34
CA SER A 7 5.93 -1.32 -4.76
C SER A 7 5.59 -2.56 -5.57
N ASP A 8 4.31 -2.72 -5.93
CA ASP A 8 3.83 -3.71 -6.90
C ASP A 8 4.23 -5.16 -6.54
N LEU A 9 4.17 -5.52 -5.26
CA LEU A 9 4.47 -6.88 -4.82
C LEU A 9 3.34 -7.86 -5.13
N HIS A 10 2.11 -7.37 -5.18
CA HIS A 10 0.92 -8.16 -5.54
C HIS A 10 0.85 -9.51 -4.82
N LEU A 11 0.91 -9.47 -3.49
CA LEU A 11 0.92 -10.67 -2.64
C LEU A 11 -0.42 -11.41 -2.61
N GLU A 12 -1.47 -10.81 -3.15
CA GLU A 12 -2.75 -11.46 -3.43
C GLU A 12 -2.63 -12.59 -4.45
N PHE A 13 -1.59 -12.58 -5.30
CA PHE A 13 -1.28 -13.67 -6.22
C PHE A 13 -0.35 -14.68 -5.56
N HIS A 14 -0.80 -15.93 -5.50
CA HIS A 14 -0.05 -16.99 -4.82
C HIS A 14 1.36 -17.19 -5.38
N GLU A 15 1.55 -17.02 -6.68
CA GLU A 15 2.84 -17.11 -7.35
C GLU A 15 3.82 -16.06 -6.84
N ASN A 16 3.37 -14.82 -6.65
CA ASN A 16 4.18 -13.73 -6.14
C ASN A 16 4.57 -13.97 -4.67
N SER A 17 3.61 -14.36 -3.85
CA SER A 17 3.86 -14.71 -2.44
C SER A 17 4.87 -15.84 -2.31
N ARG A 18 4.76 -16.89 -3.15
CA ARG A 18 5.70 -18.01 -3.18
C ARG A 18 7.08 -17.55 -3.63
N TRP A 19 7.13 -16.76 -4.73
CA TRP A 19 8.40 -16.24 -5.25
C TRP A 19 9.13 -15.37 -4.22
N LEU A 20 8.42 -14.49 -3.54
CA LEU A 20 8.98 -13.62 -2.50
C LEU A 20 9.49 -14.42 -1.29
N LYS A 21 8.84 -15.53 -0.95
CA LYS A 21 9.31 -16.44 0.10
C LYS A 21 10.63 -17.13 -0.27
N GLU A 22 10.78 -17.52 -1.55
CA GLU A 22 11.99 -18.15 -2.08
C GLU A 22 13.12 -17.14 -2.35
N ASN A 23 12.74 -15.87 -2.63
CA ASN A 23 13.64 -14.77 -2.96
C ASN A 23 13.34 -13.55 -2.07
N PRO A 24 13.64 -13.62 -0.77
CA PRO A 24 13.26 -12.57 0.17
C PRO A 24 13.96 -11.26 -0.13
N LEU A 25 13.27 -10.15 0.10
CA LEU A 25 13.86 -8.82 0.07
C LEU A 25 14.96 -8.74 1.15
N ILE A 26 16.04 -8.05 0.81
CA ILE A 26 17.13 -7.79 1.75
C ILE A 26 16.83 -6.45 2.44
N ALA A 27 16.72 -6.48 3.76
CA ALA A 27 16.54 -5.27 4.55
C ALA A 27 17.87 -4.50 4.65
N VAL A 28 17.89 -3.30 4.08
CA VAL A 28 19.07 -2.41 4.06
C VAL A 28 18.74 -1.01 4.59
N GLY A 29 17.47 -0.73 4.86
CA GLY A 29 16.97 0.53 5.39
C GLY A 29 16.56 0.45 6.87
N ASP A 30 16.38 1.60 7.51
CA ASP A 30 15.80 1.71 8.85
C ASP A 30 14.27 1.75 8.78
N VAL A 31 13.73 2.33 7.70
CA VAL A 31 12.31 2.49 7.40
C VAL A 31 12.02 1.91 6.04
N LEU A 32 10.95 1.12 5.93
CA LEU A 32 10.43 0.62 4.66
C LEU A 32 9.19 1.42 4.25
N LEU A 33 9.20 1.93 3.02
CA LEU A 33 8.04 2.52 2.37
C LEU A 33 7.53 1.57 1.29
N LEU A 34 6.30 1.13 1.41
CA LEU A 34 5.61 0.31 0.43
C LEU A 34 4.64 1.21 -0.35
N ALA A 35 5.00 1.50 -1.60
CA ALA A 35 4.35 2.53 -2.41
C ALA A 35 3.18 1.99 -3.24
N GLY A 36 2.32 1.18 -2.63
CA GLY A 36 1.09 0.65 -3.21
C GLY A 36 1.23 -0.68 -3.92
N ASP A 37 0.10 -1.27 -4.21
CA ASP A 37 -0.08 -2.55 -4.91
C ASP A 37 0.65 -3.70 -4.22
N ILE A 38 0.53 -3.76 -2.90
CA ILE A 38 1.08 -4.85 -2.09
C ILE A 38 0.09 -6.01 -2.03
N GLY A 39 -1.23 -5.72 -2.03
CA GLY A 39 -2.27 -6.73 -2.04
C GLY A 39 -3.67 -6.13 -1.86
N TYR A 40 -4.70 -6.98 -1.83
CA TYR A 40 -6.08 -6.55 -1.65
C TYR A 40 -6.41 -6.30 -0.17
N LEU A 41 -6.67 -5.05 0.20
CA LEU A 41 -7.01 -4.68 1.58
C LEU A 41 -8.32 -5.32 2.06
N GLY A 42 -9.28 -5.53 1.15
CA GLY A 42 -10.53 -6.24 1.42
C GLY A 42 -10.40 -7.77 1.51
N ASP A 43 -9.20 -8.35 1.40
CA ASP A 43 -8.98 -9.79 1.58
C ASP A 43 -8.75 -10.12 3.05
N ASP A 44 -9.48 -11.12 3.57
CA ASP A 44 -9.33 -11.61 4.95
C ASP A 44 -7.89 -11.99 5.31
N ASN A 45 -7.10 -12.37 4.32
CA ASN A 45 -5.71 -12.78 4.51
C ASN A 45 -4.70 -11.62 4.46
N TYR A 46 -5.11 -10.41 4.09
CA TYR A 46 -4.19 -9.28 3.96
C TYR A 46 -3.39 -9.03 5.24
N CYS A 47 -4.10 -8.78 6.35
CA CYS A 47 -3.46 -8.48 7.64
C CYS A 47 -2.72 -9.67 8.26
N SER A 48 -3.07 -10.91 7.87
CA SER A 48 -2.44 -12.14 8.39
C SER A 48 -1.27 -12.64 7.54
N HIS A 49 -0.96 -11.98 6.42
CA HIS A 49 0.11 -12.43 5.52
C HIS A 49 1.48 -12.40 6.23
N PRO A 50 2.31 -13.47 6.14
CA PRO A 50 3.60 -13.56 6.84
C PRO A 50 4.62 -12.47 6.46
N PHE A 51 4.45 -11.83 5.32
CA PHE A 51 5.27 -10.70 4.89
C PHE A 51 5.28 -9.55 5.92
N TRP A 52 4.16 -9.34 6.62
CA TRP A 52 4.04 -8.29 7.63
C TRP A 52 4.88 -8.57 8.88
N ASP A 53 5.05 -9.85 9.23
CA ASP A 53 5.93 -10.25 10.34
C ASP A 53 7.38 -9.97 9.97
N TRP A 54 7.79 -10.33 8.76
CA TRP A 54 9.12 -9.98 8.23
C TRP A 54 9.35 -8.46 8.20
N CYS A 55 8.37 -7.66 7.77
CA CYS A 55 8.47 -6.20 7.83
C CYS A 55 8.68 -5.70 9.26
N ALA A 56 7.89 -6.22 10.21
CA ALA A 56 7.95 -5.81 11.61
C ALA A 56 9.29 -6.15 12.28
N GLU A 57 9.88 -7.29 11.93
CA GLU A 57 11.16 -7.76 12.45
C GLU A 57 12.35 -7.05 11.82
N SER A 58 12.25 -6.66 10.55
CA SER A 58 13.36 -6.16 9.75
C SER A 58 13.52 -4.65 9.78
N PHE A 59 12.45 -3.89 10.06
CA PHE A 59 12.47 -2.42 10.01
C PHE A 59 11.97 -1.80 11.30
N ARG A 60 12.52 -0.65 11.64
CA ARG A 60 12.01 0.16 12.75
C ARG A 60 10.55 0.57 12.53
N GLN A 61 10.19 0.86 11.28
CA GLN A 61 8.85 1.22 10.85
C GLN A 61 8.64 0.83 9.40
N THR A 62 7.46 0.30 9.09
CA THR A 62 6.98 0.08 7.72
C THR A 62 5.70 0.89 7.50
N ILE A 63 5.67 1.66 6.43
CA ILE A 63 4.53 2.47 6.03
C ILE A 63 4.09 2.01 4.64
N VAL A 64 2.83 1.62 4.54
CA VAL A 64 2.18 1.20 3.30
C VAL A 64 1.28 2.33 2.82
N ILE A 65 1.45 2.74 1.58
CA ILE A 65 0.57 3.69 0.91
C ILE A 65 -0.34 2.88 0.00
N LEU A 66 -1.61 3.26 -0.09
CA LEU A 66 -2.55 2.54 -0.96
C LEU A 66 -2.23 2.77 -2.43
N GLY A 67 -2.14 1.69 -3.22
CA GLY A 67 -2.29 1.72 -4.66
C GLY A 67 -3.74 1.43 -5.06
N ASN A 68 -3.99 1.14 -6.33
CA ASN A 68 -5.33 0.79 -6.78
C ASN A 68 -5.73 -0.64 -6.35
N HIS A 69 -4.80 -1.58 -6.30
CA HIS A 69 -5.08 -2.95 -5.90
C HIS A 69 -5.53 -3.09 -4.45
N GLU A 70 -5.05 -2.26 -3.53
CA GLU A 70 -5.54 -2.25 -2.16
C GLU A 70 -7.05 -1.99 -2.09
N LEU A 71 -7.61 -1.27 -3.05
CA LEU A 71 -9.02 -0.87 -3.09
C LEU A 71 -9.92 -1.86 -3.84
N TYR A 72 -9.34 -2.93 -4.40
CA TYR A 72 -10.12 -3.97 -5.05
C TYR A 72 -10.77 -4.92 -4.04
N LYS A 73 -11.64 -5.80 -4.54
CA LYS A 73 -12.21 -6.94 -3.80
C LYS A 73 -12.97 -6.52 -2.53
N SER A 74 -14.03 -5.74 -2.74
CA SER A 74 -14.98 -5.38 -1.69
C SER A 74 -14.47 -4.44 -0.59
N PHE A 75 -13.36 -3.74 -0.81
CA PHE A 75 -13.03 -2.62 0.05
C PHE A 75 -13.92 -1.43 -0.32
N ASP A 76 -14.68 -0.90 0.65
CA ASP A 76 -15.52 0.26 0.43
C ASP A 76 -14.67 1.54 0.46
N ILE A 77 -14.53 2.21 -0.69
CA ILE A 77 -13.74 3.44 -0.80
C ILE A 77 -14.31 4.58 0.08
N ASN A 78 -15.59 4.51 0.44
CA ASN A 78 -16.21 5.50 1.33
C ASN A 78 -15.70 5.41 2.77
N ASP A 79 -15.05 4.32 3.16
CA ASP A 79 -14.37 4.20 4.44
C ASP A 79 -13.09 5.04 4.50
N LEU A 80 -12.53 5.44 3.34
CA LEU A 80 -11.34 6.26 3.28
C LEU A 80 -11.65 7.75 3.56
N HIS A 81 -10.85 8.33 4.41
CA HIS A 81 -10.87 9.77 4.70
C HIS A 81 -9.43 10.26 4.90
N GLU A 82 -9.22 11.57 4.87
CA GLU A 82 -7.90 12.14 5.17
C GLU A 82 -7.41 11.66 6.54
N GLY A 83 -6.17 11.16 6.58
CA GLY A 83 -5.58 10.63 7.79
C GLY A 83 -6.02 9.22 8.17
N TRP A 84 -6.71 8.48 7.29
CA TRP A 84 -7.08 7.09 7.55
C TRP A 84 -5.84 6.21 7.73
N GLU A 85 -5.86 5.37 8.77
CA GLU A 85 -4.77 4.44 9.08
C GLU A 85 -5.31 3.07 9.52
N LEU A 86 -4.59 2.01 9.13
CA LEU A 86 -4.79 0.65 9.60
C LEU A 86 -3.47 0.09 10.14
N ASN A 87 -3.43 -0.25 11.42
CA ASN A 87 -2.27 -0.88 12.03
C ASN A 87 -2.31 -2.40 11.82
N ILE A 88 -1.35 -2.93 11.06
CA ILE A 88 -1.21 -4.38 10.81
C ILE A 88 -0.33 -5.02 11.90
N ARG A 89 0.74 -4.33 12.30
CA ARG A 89 1.63 -4.67 13.41
C ARG A 89 1.97 -3.39 14.19
N PRO A 90 2.54 -3.44 15.39
CA PRO A 90 2.86 -2.24 16.16
C PRO A 90 3.71 -1.20 15.41
N ASN A 91 4.55 -1.65 14.46
CA ASN A 91 5.43 -0.81 13.65
C ASN A 91 5.18 -0.94 12.14
N VAL A 92 4.04 -1.54 11.74
CA VAL A 92 3.62 -1.69 10.33
C VAL A 92 2.21 -1.13 10.17
N LYS A 93 2.05 -0.09 9.39
CA LYS A 93 0.75 0.53 9.15
C LYS A 93 0.50 0.85 7.68
N VAL A 94 -0.75 0.73 7.28
CA VAL A 94 -1.28 1.28 6.03
C VAL A 94 -1.81 2.68 6.32
N CYS A 95 -1.65 3.61 5.40
CA CYS A 95 -2.18 4.96 5.55
C CYS A 95 -2.63 5.56 4.23
N TYR A 96 -3.56 6.50 4.33
CA TYR A 96 -4.12 7.21 3.19
C TYR A 96 -4.20 8.71 3.50
N ASN A 97 -3.66 9.54 2.58
CA ASN A 97 -3.66 11.00 2.65
C ASN A 97 -3.25 11.53 4.04
N CYS A 98 -2.07 11.16 4.49
CA CYS A 98 -1.54 11.60 5.78
C CYS A 98 -0.11 12.12 5.68
N VAL A 99 0.28 12.88 6.69
CA VAL A 99 1.66 13.33 6.89
C VAL A 99 2.23 12.61 8.12
N ILE A 100 3.37 11.96 7.96
CA ILE A 100 4.03 11.20 9.01
C ILE A 100 5.42 11.80 9.25
N GLN A 101 5.65 12.30 10.44
CA GLN A 101 6.97 12.77 10.83
C GLN A 101 7.91 11.59 11.10
N LEU A 102 8.87 11.36 10.21
CA LEU A 102 9.88 10.31 10.34
C LEU A 102 11.02 10.70 11.27
N THR A 103 11.39 11.98 11.26
CA THR A 103 12.37 12.62 12.14
C THR A 103 11.97 14.07 12.37
N PRO A 104 12.61 14.82 13.31
CA PRO A 104 12.33 16.24 13.48
C PRO A 104 12.52 17.10 12.22
N SER A 105 13.20 16.59 11.20
CA SER A 105 13.52 17.32 9.96
C SER A 105 12.99 16.63 8.68
N ILE A 106 12.26 15.52 8.80
CA ILE A 106 11.78 14.75 7.65
C ILE A 106 10.33 14.37 7.88
N ASP A 107 9.46 14.90 7.04
CA ASP A 107 8.05 14.51 6.94
C ASP A 107 7.84 13.67 5.67
N LEU A 108 7.10 12.58 5.82
CA LEU A 108 6.61 11.75 4.73
C LEU A 108 5.19 12.20 4.41
N ILE A 109 4.94 12.61 3.17
CA ILE A 109 3.59 12.83 2.64
C ILE A 109 3.16 11.53 1.97
N ALA A 110 2.20 10.85 2.56
CA ALA A 110 1.67 9.57 2.10
C ALA A 110 0.33 9.75 1.40
N SER A 111 0.31 9.55 0.09
CA SER A 111 -0.88 9.70 -0.75
C SER A 111 -0.78 8.83 -2.00
N THR A 112 -1.91 8.31 -2.48
CA THR A 112 -1.99 7.53 -3.73
C THR A 112 -1.71 8.36 -4.97
N LEU A 113 -1.87 9.68 -4.92
CA LEU A 113 -1.61 10.61 -6.02
C LEU A 113 -2.41 10.29 -7.30
N TRP A 114 -3.72 10.08 -7.17
CA TRP A 114 -4.60 9.90 -8.32
C TRP A 114 -4.48 11.04 -9.34
N ALA A 115 -4.46 10.68 -10.61
CA ALA A 115 -4.48 11.66 -11.69
C ALA A 115 -5.83 12.39 -11.75
N LYS A 116 -5.78 13.69 -12.03
CA LYS A 116 -7.01 14.43 -12.34
C LYS A 116 -7.53 14.06 -13.72
N ILE A 117 -8.75 13.56 -13.77
CA ILE A 117 -9.47 13.30 -15.03
C ILE A 117 -10.23 14.57 -15.43
N TYR A 118 -10.06 15.01 -16.65
CA TYR A 118 -10.81 16.15 -17.18
C TYR A 118 -12.18 15.69 -17.71
N PRO A 119 -13.23 16.54 -17.66
CA PRO A 119 -14.58 16.14 -18.07
C PRO A 119 -14.70 15.59 -19.50
N TYR A 120 -13.86 16.05 -20.41
CA TYR A 120 -13.87 15.54 -21.80
C TYR A 120 -13.23 14.16 -21.97
N ASP A 121 -12.47 13.67 -20.97
CA ASP A 121 -11.82 12.35 -20.97
C ASP A 121 -12.57 11.33 -20.09
N GLU A 122 -13.51 11.77 -19.25
CA GLU A 122 -14.22 10.93 -18.28
C GLU A 122 -14.78 9.66 -18.91
N TYR A 123 -15.58 9.81 -19.97
CA TYR A 123 -16.24 8.67 -20.62
C TYR A 123 -15.27 7.61 -21.14
N GLN A 124 -14.16 8.03 -21.73
CA GLN A 124 -13.17 7.09 -22.26
C GLN A 124 -12.35 6.47 -21.13
N THR A 125 -12.02 7.23 -20.11
CA THR A 125 -11.25 6.77 -18.97
C THR A 125 -12.04 5.75 -18.16
N GLU A 126 -13.30 6.02 -17.83
CA GLU A 126 -14.17 5.08 -17.12
C GLU A 126 -14.32 3.75 -17.85
N ARG A 127 -14.36 3.74 -19.17
CA ARG A 127 -14.49 2.52 -19.97
C ARG A 127 -13.16 1.79 -20.17
N GLY A 128 -12.05 2.52 -20.20
CA GLY A 128 -10.73 2.00 -20.53
C GLY A 128 -9.90 1.57 -19.34
N VAL A 129 -10.22 2.08 -18.13
CA VAL A 129 -9.44 1.81 -16.92
C VAL A 129 -10.20 0.84 -16.02
N THR A 130 -9.57 -0.26 -15.69
CA THR A 130 -10.15 -1.37 -14.90
C THR A 130 -10.60 -0.94 -13.51
N ASP A 131 -9.95 0.07 -12.93
CA ASP A 131 -10.24 0.57 -11.58
C ASP A 131 -11.69 0.98 -11.40
N PHE A 132 -12.29 1.64 -12.40
CA PHE A 132 -13.71 2.06 -12.37
C PHE A 132 -14.70 0.90 -12.33
N HIS A 133 -14.24 -0.33 -12.56
CA HIS A 133 -15.07 -1.55 -12.50
C HIS A 133 -14.72 -2.44 -11.30
N ARG A 134 -13.67 -2.09 -10.56
CA ARG A 134 -13.13 -2.89 -9.47
C ARG A 134 -13.14 -2.21 -8.11
N ILE A 135 -13.10 -0.88 -8.08
CA ILE A 135 -13.16 -0.07 -6.86
C ILE A 135 -14.63 0.27 -6.60
N CYS A 136 -15.11 -0.01 -5.39
CA CYS A 136 -16.51 0.16 -4.99
C CYS A 136 -16.68 1.30 -3.99
#